data_af9af2f74518f3faea58851097271483
#
_entry.id   af9af2f74518f3faea58851097271483
#
_cell.length_a   1.000
_cell.length_b   1.000
_cell.length_c   1.000
_cell.angle_alpha   90.00
_cell.angle_beta   90.00
_cell.angle_gamma   90.00
#
_symmetry.space_group_name_H-M   'P 1'
#
loop_
_entity.id
_entity.type
_entity.pdbx_description
1 polymer ?
#
loop_
_entity_poly.entity_id
_entity_poly.type
_entity_poly.pdbx_seq_one_letter_code
_entity_poly.pdbx_strand_id
1 'polypeptide(L)'
;MPPKNNVSYLWTLRDVWNDTLDSNTPRVLTPRNYIYASELGKSYCDRYLKMYGVKPTNPPNTRSLRKFQAGESWEWIVGIVLISAGMLKNKQIRVESKLPRLARVSGRLDYVVGSPANYQEAKDNIKRIQDGLELLGIGGVPPFFFKAIDRFVDNNKGVNFSDVITEVKTVSSFMMEKIQKTGVPMPHHTLQNFHYVFGNEEGINTGKLLYVCKDDCIMEEFNVFNNEETFETYRADIKKMSKYYAAGFDPKNPTALMPPLEPLVVFEEGTWRFSKNWNVEYSDYLKLLYGYETPEAYRMGWQYKVSSWNRVFKRCVKGDNMTPKNIDVIKEASKVFPKWDRLVAAAKADGAFQTEEEEVEE
;
A
#
# COMPACT_ATOMS: atom_id res chain seq x y z
N MET A 1 -21.83 -21.51 -38.36
CA MET A 1 -22.25 -20.51 -37.38
C MET A 1 -23.41 -21.10 -36.60
N PRO A 2 -23.35 -21.26 -35.29
CA PRO A 2 -24.51 -21.65 -34.50
C PRO A 2 -25.55 -20.52 -34.56
N PRO A 3 -26.86 -20.83 -34.53
CA PRO A 3 -27.90 -19.85 -34.60
C PRO A 3 -27.78 -18.89 -33.41
N LYS A 4 -27.82 -17.60 -33.72
CA LYS A 4 -27.96 -16.57 -32.67
C LYS A 4 -29.36 -16.73 -32.07
N ASN A 5 -29.48 -17.53 -31.03
CA ASN A 5 -30.68 -17.51 -30.21
C ASN A 5 -30.83 -16.09 -29.66
N ASN A 6 -31.97 -15.48 -29.90
CA ASN A 6 -32.43 -14.27 -29.23
C ASN A 6 -32.68 -14.56 -27.74
N VAL A 7 -31.64 -14.87 -27.03
CA VAL A 7 -31.65 -14.82 -25.57
C VAL A 7 -31.59 -13.33 -25.26
N SER A 8 -32.65 -12.78 -24.69
CA SER A 8 -32.59 -11.49 -24.05
C SER A 8 -31.38 -11.53 -23.10
N TYR A 9 -30.36 -10.76 -23.42
CA TYR A 9 -29.16 -10.69 -22.57
C TYR A 9 -29.59 -10.16 -21.22
N LEU A 10 -29.82 -11.06 -20.30
CA LEU A 10 -29.89 -10.69 -18.88
C LEU A 10 -28.52 -10.13 -18.55
N TRP A 11 -28.47 -8.80 -18.34
CA TRP A 11 -27.28 -8.15 -17.82
C TRP A 11 -26.91 -8.81 -16.48
N THR A 12 -25.61 -9.00 -16.25
CA THR A 12 -25.14 -9.50 -14.95
C THR A 12 -24.65 -8.33 -14.12
N LEU A 13 -24.78 -8.43 -12.79
CA LEU A 13 -24.18 -7.45 -11.88
C LEU A 13 -22.70 -7.25 -12.14
N ARG A 14 -22.01 -8.32 -12.56
CA ARG A 14 -20.60 -8.24 -12.96
C ARG A 14 -20.40 -7.31 -14.16
N ASP A 15 -21.28 -7.35 -15.14
CA ASP A 15 -21.16 -6.54 -16.36
C ASP A 15 -21.44 -5.09 -16.03
N VAL A 16 -22.51 -4.80 -15.25
CA VAL A 16 -22.80 -3.46 -14.75
C VAL A 16 -21.61 -2.89 -13.95
N TRP A 17 -21.03 -3.71 -13.08
CA TRP A 17 -19.86 -3.28 -12.29
C TRP A 17 -18.65 -3.00 -13.18
N ASN A 18 -18.37 -3.86 -14.15
CA ASN A 18 -17.27 -3.65 -15.08
C ASN A 18 -17.47 -2.39 -15.93
N ASP A 19 -18.65 -2.16 -16.45
CA ASP A 19 -18.98 -0.97 -17.24
C ASP A 19 -18.79 0.31 -16.41
N THR A 20 -19.16 0.28 -15.12
CA THR A 20 -18.91 1.39 -14.19
C THR A 20 -17.41 1.63 -13.98
N LEU A 21 -16.59 0.57 -13.94
CA LEU A 21 -15.15 0.70 -13.81
C LEU A 21 -14.49 1.17 -15.12
N ASP A 22 -14.98 0.70 -16.26
CA ASP A 22 -14.44 1.07 -17.58
C ASP A 22 -14.81 2.52 -17.95
N SER A 23 -15.93 3.04 -17.45
CA SER A 23 -16.29 4.47 -17.57
C SER A 23 -15.34 5.38 -16.79
N ASN A 24 -14.65 4.87 -15.78
CA ASN A 24 -13.55 5.51 -15.09
C ASN A 24 -12.21 5.34 -15.82
N THR A 25 -12.22 5.33 -17.16
CA THR A 25 -11.05 5.18 -18.04
C THR A 25 -9.85 5.97 -17.50
N PRO A 26 -8.62 5.45 -17.68
CA PRO A 26 -7.45 6.01 -17.04
C PRO A 26 -7.36 7.51 -17.27
N ARG A 27 -7.38 8.27 -16.18
CA ARG A 27 -7.20 9.73 -16.23
C ARG A 27 -5.98 10.00 -17.09
N VAL A 28 -6.14 10.82 -18.12
CA VAL A 28 -5.00 11.36 -18.86
C VAL A 28 -4.07 11.94 -17.82
N LEU A 29 -2.89 11.34 -17.66
CA LEU A 29 -1.91 11.86 -16.73
C LEU A 29 -1.44 13.20 -17.27
N THR A 30 -1.75 14.28 -16.57
CA THR A 30 -1.23 15.61 -16.89
C THR A 30 0.08 15.82 -16.13
N PRO A 31 1.08 16.46 -16.77
CA PRO A 31 2.29 16.85 -16.07
C PRO A 31 1.98 17.67 -14.81
N ARG A 32 2.72 17.45 -13.75
CA ARG A 32 2.51 18.11 -12.45
C ARG A 32 3.83 18.49 -11.81
N ASN A 33 3.80 19.45 -10.91
CA ASN A 33 4.97 19.97 -10.20
C ASN A 33 5.00 19.59 -8.70
N TYR A 34 4.33 18.48 -8.34
CA TYR A 34 4.26 17.99 -6.97
C TYR A 34 4.22 16.46 -6.93
N ILE A 35 4.57 15.90 -5.80
CA ILE A 35 4.52 14.46 -5.49
C ILE A 35 3.19 14.18 -4.78
N TYR A 36 2.47 13.12 -5.16
CA TYR A 36 1.35 12.67 -4.35
C TYR A 36 1.84 11.98 -3.07
N ALA A 37 1.19 12.26 -1.94
CA ALA A 37 1.51 11.61 -0.67
C ALA A 37 1.43 10.07 -0.77
N SER A 38 0.46 9.53 -1.52
CA SER A 38 0.31 8.09 -1.78
C SER A 38 1.42 7.46 -2.64
N GLU A 39 2.33 8.26 -3.18
CA GLU A 39 3.49 7.79 -3.95
C GLU A 39 4.78 7.78 -3.14
N LEU A 40 4.81 8.37 -1.94
CA LEU A 40 5.99 8.39 -1.07
C LEU A 40 6.48 6.95 -0.79
N GLY A 41 7.78 6.75 -0.84
CA GLY A 41 8.39 5.44 -0.62
C GLY A 41 8.17 4.40 -1.72
N LYS A 42 7.49 4.75 -2.82
CA LYS A 42 7.30 3.88 -3.99
C LYS A 42 8.38 4.11 -5.04
N SER A 43 8.32 3.34 -6.15
CA SER A 43 9.26 3.42 -7.27
C SER A 43 9.55 4.86 -7.71
N TYR A 44 10.82 5.22 -7.74
CA TYR A 44 11.26 6.54 -8.22
C TYR A 44 11.04 6.70 -9.73
N CYS A 45 11.22 5.64 -10.50
CA CYS A 45 11.00 5.63 -11.94
C CYS A 45 9.53 5.89 -12.28
N ASP A 46 8.61 5.18 -11.61
CA ASP A 46 7.17 5.36 -11.80
C ASP A 46 6.73 6.78 -11.45
N ARG A 47 7.19 7.30 -10.30
CA ARG A 47 6.89 8.66 -9.86
C ARG A 47 7.39 9.71 -10.84
N TYR A 48 8.62 9.53 -11.36
CA TYR A 48 9.19 10.42 -12.34
C TYR A 48 8.36 10.46 -13.62
N LEU A 49 8.03 9.30 -14.21
CA LEU A 49 7.23 9.22 -15.42
C LEU A 49 5.82 9.78 -15.22
N LYS A 50 5.19 9.52 -14.08
CA LYS A 50 3.87 10.08 -13.71
C LYS A 50 3.91 11.60 -13.56
N MET A 51 4.96 12.16 -12.96
CA MET A 51 5.09 13.61 -12.84
C MET A 51 5.12 14.32 -14.20
N TYR A 52 5.70 13.69 -15.21
CA TYR A 52 5.74 14.23 -16.56
C TYR A 52 4.57 13.80 -17.45
N GLY A 53 3.59 13.11 -16.91
CA GLY A 53 2.39 12.72 -17.64
C GLY A 53 2.61 11.64 -18.69
N VAL A 54 3.66 10.85 -18.56
CA VAL A 54 3.93 9.71 -19.48
C VAL A 54 2.80 8.69 -19.33
N LYS A 55 2.26 8.24 -20.46
CA LYS A 55 1.17 7.25 -20.48
C LYS A 55 1.65 5.91 -19.93
N PRO A 56 0.95 5.33 -18.94
CA PRO A 56 1.28 4.00 -18.42
C PRO A 56 1.26 2.93 -19.52
N THR A 57 2.26 2.04 -19.51
CA THR A 57 2.31 0.88 -20.40
C THR A 57 1.58 -0.34 -19.81
N ASN A 58 1.41 -0.34 -18.49
CA ASN A 58 0.76 -1.40 -17.73
C ASN A 58 -0.32 -0.81 -16.80
N PRO A 59 -1.41 -0.24 -17.37
CA PRO A 59 -2.49 0.31 -16.54
C PRO A 59 -3.16 -0.79 -15.71
N PRO A 60 -3.77 -0.46 -14.57
CA PRO A 60 -4.52 -1.41 -13.77
C PRO A 60 -5.60 -2.08 -14.62
N ASN A 61 -5.67 -3.41 -14.57
CA ASN A 61 -6.73 -4.18 -15.21
C ASN A 61 -8.03 -4.13 -14.37
N THR A 62 -9.15 -4.58 -14.94
CA THR A 62 -10.48 -4.59 -14.30
C THR A 62 -10.47 -5.28 -12.93
N ARG A 63 -9.67 -6.35 -12.75
CA ARG A 63 -9.52 -7.00 -11.44
C ARG A 63 -8.85 -6.08 -10.41
N SER A 64 -7.83 -5.34 -10.82
CA SER A 64 -7.15 -4.36 -9.96
C SER A 64 -8.07 -3.20 -9.61
N LEU A 65 -8.84 -2.69 -10.57
CA LEU A 65 -9.83 -1.64 -10.35
C LEU A 65 -10.90 -2.07 -9.34
N ARG A 66 -11.42 -3.32 -9.43
CA ARG A 66 -12.35 -3.85 -8.42
C ARG A 66 -11.72 -3.93 -7.02
N LYS A 67 -10.43 -4.26 -6.92
CA LYS A 67 -9.73 -4.25 -5.63
C LYS A 67 -9.62 -2.84 -5.04
N PHE A 68 -9.40 -1.83 -5.89
CA PHE A 68 -9.35 -0.43 -5.43
C PHE A 68 -10.73 0.01 -4.93
N GLN A 69 -11.79 -0.27 -5.69
CA GLN A 69 -13.15 0.04 -5.28
C GLN A 69 -13.59 -0.66 -3.98
N ALA A 70 -13.17 -1.92 -3.79
CA ALA A 70 -13.37 -2.59 -2.51
C ALA A 70 -12.63 -1.88 -1.36
N GLY A 71 -11.46 -1.29 -1.64
CA GLY A 71 -10.74 -0.45 -0.68
C GLY A 71 -11.54 0.80 -0.29
N GLU A 72 -12.08 1.51 -1.27
CA GLU A 72 -12.93 2.69 -1.05
C GLU A 72 -14.20 2.32 -0.25
N SER A 73 -14.78 1.14 -0.49
CA SER A 73 -15.94 0.67 0.27
C SER A 73 -15.61 0.47 1.76
N TRP A 74 -14.43 -0.06 2.08
CA TRP A 74 -13.99 -0.18 3.47
C TRP A 74 -13.74 1.18 4.12
N GLU A 75 -13.18 2.13 3.39
CA GLU A 75 -13.04 3.52 3.86
C GLU A 75 -14.41 4.10 4.22
N TRP A 76 -15.43 3.90 3.38
CA TRP A 76 -16.80 4.34 3.67
C TRP A 76 -17.38 3.68 4.93
N ILE A 77 -17.18 2.36 5.11
CA ILE A 77 -17.66 1.66 6.31
C ILE A 77 -17.03 2.27 7.57
N VAL A 78 -15.71 2.48 7.56
CA VAL A 78 -15.00 3.14 8.67
C VAL A 78 -15.57 4.54 8.90
N GLY A 79 -15.80 5.32 7.84
CA GLY A 79 -16.39 6.65 7.93
C GLY A 79 -17.79 6.62 8.56
N ILE A 80 -18.64 5.67 8.21
CA ILE A 80 -19.98 5.50 8.82
C ILE A 80 -19.85 5.20 10.32
N VAL A 81 -18.93 4.33 10.72
CA VAL A 81 -18.68 4.01 12.14
C VAL A 81 -18.25 5.28 12.89
N LEU A 82 -17.30 6.03 12.36
CA LEU A 82 -16.79 7.28 12.97
C LEU A 82 -17.87 8.36 13.09
N ILE A 83 -18.70 8.54 12.05
CA ILE A 83 -19.83 9.47 12.09
C ILE A 83 -20.85 9.03 13.14
N SER A 84 -21.20 7.74 13.16
CA SER A 84 -22.17 7.20 14.10
C SER A 84 -21.71 7.34 15.54
N ALA A 85 -20.41 7.15 15.79
CA ALA A 85 -19.81 7.35 17.11
C ALA A 85 -19.61 8.83 17.48
N GLY A 86 -19.90 9.76 16.56
CA GLY A 86 -19.67 11.21 16.77
C GLY A 86 -18.19 11.59 16.87
N MET A 87 -17.30 10.71 16.41
CA MET A 87 -15.84 10.88 16.52
C MET A 87 -15.21 11.53 15.29
N LEU A 88 -15.94 11.61 14.18
CA LEU A 88 -15.43 12.22 12.96
C LEU A 88 -15.40 13.75 13.09
N LYS A 89 -14.20 14.32 13.17
CA LYS A 89 -13.98 15.78 13.17
C LYS A 89 -13.94 16.34 11.76
N ASN A 90 -13.21 15.67 10.88
CA ASN A 90 -13.04 16.11 9.50
C ASN A 90 -12.69 14.93 8.58
N LYS A 91 -12.90 15.08 7.27
CA LYS A 91 -12.61 14.05 6.28
C LYS A 91 -12.12 14.63 4.97
N GLN A 92 -11.30 13.85 4.27
CA GLN A 92 -10.84 14.16 2.91
C GLN A 92 -10.19 15.55 2.78
N ILE A 93 -9.49 16.00 3.85
CA ILE A 93 -8.78 17.28 3.85
C ILE A 93 -7.54 17.18 2.98
N ARG A 94 -7.36 18.16 2.11
CA ARG A 94 -6.11 18.29 1.36
C ARG A 94 -5.01 18.83 2.26
N VAL A 95 -3.90 18.10 2.33
CA VAL A 95 -2.70 18.47 3.05
C VAL A 95 -1.58 18.70 2.04
N GLU A 96 -0.91 19.84 2.16
CA GLU A 96 0.24 20.18 1.35
C GLU A 96 1.44 20.50 2.23
N SER A 97 2.60 19.98 1.90
CA SER A 97 3.84 20.36 2.56
C SER A 97 4.89 20.76 1.53
N LYS A 98 5.69 21.74 1.87
CA LYS A 98 6.80 22.21 1.06
C LYS A 98 8.03 22.40 1.93
N LEU A 99 8.97 21.49 1.79
CA LEU A 99 10.29 21.67 2.37
C LEU A 99 11.12 22.64 1.51
N PRO A 100 11.95 23.51 2.10
CA PRO A 100 12.75 24.47 1.36
C PRO A 100 13.57 23.82 0.24
N ARG A 101 13.47 24.34 -0.98
CA ARG A 101 14.18 23.86 -2.17
C ARG A 101 13.87 22.43 -2.62
N LEU A 102 12.81 21.80 -2.08
CA LEU A 102 12.36 20.49 -2.48
C LEU A 102 11.00 20.54 -3.19
N ALA A 103 10.66 19.47 -3.88
CA ALA A 103 9.35 19.34 -4.51
C ALA A 103 8.24 19.35 -3.44
N ARG A 104 7.13 20.02 -3.76
CA ARG A 104 5.93 20.03 -2.93
C ARG A 104 5.34 18.61 -2.88
N VAL A 105 4.83 18.23 -1.73
CA VAL A 105 4.02 17.01 -1.57
C VAL A 105 2.59 17.42 -1.32
N SER A 106 1.65 16.74 -1.96
CA SER A 106 0.21 17.00 -1.80
C SER A 106 -0.52 15.67 -1.66
N GLY A 107 -1.47 15.61 -0.75
CA GLY A 107 -2.32 14.45 -0.54
C GLY A 107 -3.65 14.85 0.05
N ARG A 108 -4.53 13.87 0.22
CA ARG A 108 -5.81 14.02 0.88
C ARG A 108 -5.87 12.95 1.95
N LEU A 109 -5.91 13.40 3.21
CA LEU A 109 -6.07 12.49 4.36
C LEU A 109 -7.50 11.93 4.39
N ASP A 110 -7.67 10.73 4.92
CA ASP A 110 -8.99 10.12 4.99
C ASP A 110 -9.83 10.76 6.10
N TYR A 111 -9.34 10.75 7.35
CA TYR A 111 -10.11 11.21 8.51
C TYR A 111 -9.26 11.94 9.55
N VAL A 112 -9.86 12.95 10.17
CA VAL A 112 -9.45 13.44 11.49
C VAL A 112 -10.47 12.92 12.50
N VAL A 113 -9.99 12.17 13.46
CA VAL A 113 -10.78 11.46 14.47
C VAL A 113 -10.43 12.00 15.85
N GLY A 114 -11.43 12.25 16.68
CA GLY A 114 -11.23 12.73 18.05
C GLY A 114 -12.38 12.30 18.95
N SER A 115 -12.49 12.94 20.10
CA SER A 115 -13.61 12.74 21.01
C SER A 115 -14.93 13.13 20.37
N PRO A 116 -16.04 12.47 20.74
CA PRO A 116 -17.36 12.96 20.40
C PRO A 116 -17.50 14.39 20.90
N ALA A 117 -17.75 15.34 20.00
CA ALA A 117 -17.91 16.74 20.36
C ALA A 117 -19.12 16.94 21.29
N ASN A 118 -20.16 16.12 21.05
CA ASN A 118 -21.40 16.13 21.81
C ASN A 118 -21.99 14.71 21.81
N TYR A 119 -22.17 14.13 22.99
CA TYR A 119 -22.78 12.81 23.16
C TYR A 119 -24.17 12.70 22.55
N GLN A 120 -25.00 13.76 22.68
CA GLN A 120 -26.34 13.78 22.08
C GLN A 120 -26.26 13.80 20.54
N GLU A 121 -25.33 14.55 19.99
CA GLU A 121 -25.10 14.56 18.54
C GLU A 121 -24.69 13.17 18.00
N ALA A 122 -23.85 12.42 18.73
CA ALA A 122 -23.51 11.05 18.36
C ALA A 122 -24.77 10.15 18.31
N LYS A 123 -25.66 10.26 19.30
CA LYS A 123 -26.95 9.56 19.32
C LYS A 123 -27.85 9.94 18.16
N ASP A 124 -27.94 11.22 17.87
CA ASP A 124 -28.75 11.73 16.75
C ASP A 124 -28.20 11.26 15.38
N ASN A 125 -26.88 11.20 15.24
CA ASN A 125 -26.24 10.69 14.03
C ASN A 125 -26.54 9.20 13.81
N ILE A 126 -26.51 8.37 14.84
CA ILE A 126 -26.91 6.95 14.76
C ILE A 126 -28.34 6.84 14.21
N LYS A 127 -29.26 7.64 14.77
CA LYS A 127 -30.64 7.65 14.33
C LYS A 127 -30.79 8.11 12.88
N ARG A 128 -30.14 9.21 12.49
CA ARG A 128 -30.17 9.73 11.10
C ARG A 128 -29.69 8.69 10.09
N ILE A 129 -28.63 7.92 10.42
CA ILE A 129 -28.12 6.87 9.54
C ILE A 129 -29.14 5.74 9.42
N GLN A 130 -29.75 5.31 10.52
CA GLN A 130 -30.81 4.28 10.51
C GLN A 130 -31.98 4.72 9.62
N ASP A 131 -32.51 5.90 9.87
CA ASP A 131 -33.64 6.48 9.11
C ASP A 131 -33.29 6.61 7.60
N GLY A 132 -32.08 7.05 7.27
CA GLY A 132 -31.60 7.16 5.89
C GLY A 132 -31.50 5.82 5.16
N LEU A 133 -31.03 4.78 5.82
CA LEU A 133 -30.94 3.43 5.25
C LEU A 133 -32.33 2.81 5.02
N GLU A 134 -33.29 3.04 5.95
CA GLU A 134 -34.68 2.62 5.79
C GLU A 134 -35.33 3.34 4.61
N LEU A 135 -35.12 4.65 4.45
CA LEU A 135 -35.62 5.44 3.34
C LEU A 135 -35.13 4.93 1.98
N LEU A 136 -33.89 4.43 1.91
CA LEU A 136 -33.31 3.85 0.70
C LEU A 136 -33.76 2.40 0.44
N GLY A 137 -34.64 1.85 1.26
CA GLY A 137 -35.06 0.44 1.17
C GLY A 137 -33.93 -0.55 1.50
N ILE A 138 -32.82 -0.07 2.10
CA ILE A 138 -31.72 -0.89 2.58
C ILE A 138 -32.01 -1.31 4.04
N GLY A 139 -33.25 -1.44 4.40
CA GLY A 139 -33.77 -1.78 5.73
C GLY A 139 -33.40 -3.15 6.26
N GLY A 140 -32.15 -3.54 6.08
CA GLY A 140 -31.57 -4.81 6.53
C GLY A 140 -30.22 -4.67 7.17
N VAL A 141 -29.73 -3.45 7.44
CA VAL A 141 -28.53 -3.29 8.25
C VAL A 141 -28.81 -3.86 9.63
N PRO A 142 -28.06 -4.89 10.04
CA PRO A 142 -28.39 -5.63 11.23
C PRO A 142 -28.46 -4.69 12.44
N PRO A 143 -29.53 -4.72 13.25
CA PRO A 143 -29.68 -3.85 14.42
C PRO A 143 -28.50 -3.95 15.41
N PHE A 144 -27.76 -5.07 15.39
CA PHE A 144 -26.60 -5.24 16.27
C PHE A 144 -25.46 -4.27 15.96
N PHE A 145 -25.27 -3.86 14.69
CA PHE A 145 -24.24 -2.90 14.30
C PHE A 145 -24.44 -1.57 15.03
N PHE A 146 -25.65 -1.01 14.93
CA PHE A 146 -25.96 0.25 15.60
C PHE A 146 -25.99 0.10 17.13
N LYS A 147 -26.46 -1.05 17.66
CA LYS A 147 -26.37 -1.32 19.09
C LYS A 147 -24.93 -1.37 19.60
N ALA A 148 -23.99 -1.89 18.81
CA ALA A 148 -22.59 -1.91 19.18
C ALA A 148 -21.99 -0.50 19.26
N ILE A 149 -22.28 0.35 18.27
CA ILE A 149 -21.86 1.77 18.27
C ILE A 149 -22.51 2.53 19.42
N ASP A 150 -23.82 2.34 19.63
CA ASP A 150 -24.58 2.96 20.70
C ASP A 150 -23.98 2.64 22.07
N ARG A 151 -23.66 1.35 22.29
CA ARG A 151 -22.96 0.90 23.51
C ARG A 151 -21.57 1.53 23.65
N PHE A 152 -20.83 1.65 22.55
CA PHE A 152 -19.53 2.30 22.55
C PHE A 152 -19.65 3.77 22.99
N VAL A 153 -20.61 4.50 22.43
CA VAL A 153 -20.87 5.90 22.78
C VAL A 153 -21.28 6.04 24.25
N ASP A 154 -22.13 5.14 24.74
CA ASP A 154 -22.55 5.13 26.16
C ASP A 154 -21.37 4.87 27.10
N ASN A 155 -20.51 3.90 26.78
CA ASN A 155 -19.37 3.52 27.61
C ASN A 155 -18.28 4.60 27.62
N ASN A 156 -18.21 5.44 26.60
CA ASN A 156 -17.17 6.49 26.47
C ASN A 156 -17.72 7.91 26.71
N LYS A 157 -18.90 8.04 27.28
CA LYS A 157 -19.49 9.32 27.61
C LYS A 157 -18.58 10.10 28.57
N GLY A 158 -18.15 11.31 28.14
CA GLY A 158 -17.26 12.18 28.91
C GLY A 158 -15.78 11.81 28.87
N VAL A 159 -15.40 10.77 28.10
CA VAL A 159 -14.00 10.48 27.81
C VAL A 159 -13.50 11.47 26.74
N ASN A 160 -12.33 12.04 26.97
CA ASN A 160 -11.68 12.95 26.03
C ASN A 160 -10.53 12.24 25.32
N PHE A 161 -10.67 12.04 24.01
CA PHE A 161 -9.63 11.46 23.14
C PHE A 161 -8.86 12.59 22.45
N SER A 162 -7.56 12.44 22.31
CA SER A 162 -6.76 13.34 21.47
C SER A 162 -7.13 13.18 20.01
N ASP A 163 -7.08 14.29 19.25
CA ASP A 163 -7.31 14.22 17.81
C ASP A 163 -6.17 13.48 17.09
N VAL A 164 -6.54 12.64 16.14
CA VAL A 164 -5.63 11.74 15.40
C VAL A 164 -5.96 11.77 13.92
N ILE A 165 -4.95 11.86 13.07
CA ILE A 165 -5.09 11.72 11.62
C ILE A 165 -5.10 10.24 11.27
N THR A 166 -6.22 9.72 10.78
CA THR A 166 -6.40 8.31 10.47
C THR A 166 -6.38 8.08 8.95
N GLU A 167 -5.57 7.14 8.53
CA GLU A 167 -5.47 6.65 7.15
C GLU A 167 -5.90 5.18 7.11
N VAL A 168 -6.84 4.82 6.24
CA VAL A 168 -7.37 3.47 6.11
C VAL A 168 -6.69 2.76 4.95
N LYS A 169 -6.19 1.55 5.19
CA LYS A 169 -5.54 0.73 4.17
C LYS A 169 -6.13 -0.67 4.13
N THR A 170 -6.56 -1.11 2.97
CA THR A 170 -7.01 -2.49 2.78
C THR A 170 -5.90 -3.35 2.22
N VAL A 171 -5.73 -4.53 2.81
CA VAL A 171 -4.69 -5.50 2.45
C VAL A 171 -5.29 -6.89 2.23
N SER A 172 -4.50 -7.79 1.61
CA SER A 172 -4.83 -9.23 1.57
C SER A 172 -4.40 -9.92 2.85
N SER A 173 -4.93 -11.12 3.11
CA SER A 173 -4.53 -11.98 4.22
C SER A 173 -3.01 -12.21 4.26
N PHE A 174 -2.40 -12.53 3.13
CA PHE A 174 -0.93 -12.67 3.04
C PHE A 174 -0.17 -11.43 3.52
N MET A 175 -0.66 -10.23 3.19
CA MET A 175 -0.01 -9.00 3.63
C MET A 175 -0.33 -8.70 5.09
N MET A 176 -1.54 -9.02 5.56
CA MET A 176 -1.91 -8.89 6.97
C MET A 176 -1.04 -9.77 7.86
N GLU A 177 -0.85 -11.05 7.50
CA GLU A 177 0.07 -11.96 8.19
C GLU A 177 1.50 -11.41 8.26
N LYS A 178 1.99 -10.82 7.15
CA LYS A 178 3.32 -10.19 7.15
C LYS A 178 3.38 -9.00 8.12
N ILE A 179 2.37 -8.14 8.14
CA ILE A 179 2.28 -6.98 9.04
C ILE A 179 2.24 -7.45 10.50
N GLN A 180 1.41 -8.45 10.82
CA GLN A 180 1.31 -9.02 12.16
C GLN A 180 2.63 -9.66 12.61
N LYS A 181 3.26 -10.45 11.73
CA LYS A 181 4.53 -11.10 12.03
C LYS A 181 5.69 -10.12 12.26
N THR A 182 5.72 -9.02 11.54
CA THR A 182 6.77 -8.00 11.68
C THR A 182 6.48 -6.99 12.77
N GLY A 183 5.22 -6.81 13.16
CA GLY A 183 4.79 -5.80 14.13
C GLY A 183 4.98 -4.35 13.65
N VAL A 184 5.23 -4.15 12.34
CA VAL A 184 5.47 -2.81 11.79
C VAL A 184 4.63 -2.56 10.54
N PRO A 185 4.16 -1.31 10.34
CA PRO A 185 3.40 -0.95 9.17
C PRO A 185 4.28 -0.91 7.91
N MET A 186 3.66 -0.92 6.74
CA MET A 186 4.38 -0.78 5.48
C MET A 186 5.02 0.61 5.34
N PRO A 187 6.33 0.70 5.02
CA PRO A 187 7.08 1.96 5.04
C PRO A 187 6.44 3.08 4.20
N HIS A 188 5.91 2.77 3.02
CA HIS A 188 5.28 3.77 2.16
C HIS A 188 3.94 4.29 2.72
N HIS A 189 3.19 3.47 3.47
CA HIS A 189 2.00 3.92 4.18
C HIS A 189 2.37 4.80 5.37
N THR A 190 3.45 4.45 6.09
CA THR A 190 4.00 5.29 7.16
C THR A 190 4.38 6.67 6.64
N LEU A 191 5.11 6.74 5.52
CA LEU A 191 5.49 8.03 4.92
C LEU A 191 4.27 8.84 4.44
N GLN A 192 3.24 8.17 3.90
CA GLN A 192 2.00 8.83 3.50
C GLN A 192 1.29 9.44 4.71
N ASN A 193 1.07 8.67 5.76
CA ASN A 193 0.40 9.15 6.98
C ASN A 193 1.25 10.23 7.69
N PHE A 194 2.58 10.03 7.75
CA PHE A 194 3.51 11.03 8.27
C PHE A 194 3.40 12.38 7.54
N HIS A 195 3.25 12.37 6.21
CA HIS A 195 3.04 13.59 5.44
C HIS A 195 1.82 14.37 5.95
N TYR A 196 0.73 13.69 6.28
CA TYR A 196 -0.47 14.33 6.81
C TYR A 196 -0.27 14.86 8.23
N VAL A 197 0.41 14.11 9.07
CA VAL A 197 0.77 14.54 10.44
C VAL A 197 1.71 15.74 10.41
N PHE A 198 2.71 15.71 9.55
CA PHE A 198 3.69 16.79 9.41
C PHE A 198 3.11 18.06 8.77
N GLY A 199 2.25 17.90 7.78
CA GLY A 199 1.74 18.99 6.94
C GLY A 199 0.39 19.56 7.38
N ASN A 200 -0.26 19.05 8.45
CA ASN A 200 -1.54 19.58 8.88
C ASN A 200 -1.38 20.92 9.61
N GLU A 201 -2.37 21.81 9.43
CA GLU A 201 -2.41 23.14 10.04
C GLU A 201 -3.03 23.13 11.45
N GLU A 202 -3.67 22.03 11.85
CA GLU A 202 -4.38 21.90 13.13
C GLU A 202 -3.44 21.51 14.29
N GLY A 203 -2.16 21.25 14.01
CA GLY A 203 -1.16 20.88 15.01
C GLY A 203 -1.31 19.47 15.58
N ILE A 204 -1.99 18.57 14.84
CA ILE A 204 -2.16 17.18 15.24
C ILE A 204 -0.83 16.43 15.01
N ASN A 205 -0.24 15.91 16.09
CA ASN A 205 1.08 15.30 16.09
C ASN A 205 1.06 13.76 16.00
N THR A 206 -0.12 13.17 15.92
CA THR A 206 -0.30 11.71 15.89
C THR A 206 -1.13 11.32 14.69
N GLY A 207 -0.60 10.37 13.94
CA GLY A 207 -1.31 9.65 12.89
C GLY A 207 -1.63 8.23 13.32
N LYS A 208 -2.63 7.62 12.70
CA LYS A 208 -3.01 6.24 12.85
C LYS A 208 -3.17 5.59 11.48
N LEU A 209 -2.54 4.46 11.28
CA LEU A 209 -2.74 3.58 10.13
C LEU A 209 -3.68 2.46 10.56
N LEU A 210 -4.87 2.40 9.98
CA LEU A 210 -5.80 1.30 10.14
C LEU A 210 -5.70 0.37 8.93
N TYR A 211 -5.18 -0.83 9.14
CA TYR A 211 -5.21 -1.89 8.15
C TYR A 211 -6.47 -2.74 8.31
N VAL A 212 -7.15 -3.00 7.20
CA VAL A 212 -8.30 -3.90 7.14
C VAL A 212 -7.98 -5.01 6.14
N CYS A 213 -7.95 -6.25 6.60
CA CYS A 213 -7.84 -7.41 5.73
C CYS A 213 -9.15 -7.62 4.97
N LYS A 214 -9.07 -7.70 3.63
CA LYS A 214 -10.25 -7.89 2.77
C LYS A 214 -10.81 -9.30 2.79
N ASP A 215 -10.01 -10.26 3.20
CA ASP A 215 -10.32 -11.68 3.06
C ASP A 215 -11.01 -12.26 4.32
N ASP A 216 -10.66 -11.74 5.50
CA ASP A 216 -11.13 -12.24 6.82
C ASP A 216 -11.56 -11.14 7.79
N CYS A 217 -11.49 -9.86 7.36
CA CYS A 217 -11.87 -8.69 8.14
C CYS A 217 -11.02 -8.43 9.41
N ILE A 218 -9.86 -9.07 9.54
CA ILE A 218 -8.91 -8.76 10.62
C ILE A 218 -8.44 -7.30 10.47
N MET A 219 -8.31 -6.61 11.60
CA MET A 219 -7.85 -5.22 11.65
C MET A 219 -6.60 -5.09 12.51
N GLU A 220 -5.65 -4.27 12.03
CA GLU A 220 -4.45 -3.89 12.77
C GLU A 220 -4.26 -2.39 12.73
N GLU A 221 -3.82 -1.82 13.85
CA GLU A 221 -3.60 -0.37 13.97
C GLU A 221 -2.17 -0.06 14.37
N PHE A 222 -1.60 0.98 13.75
CA PHE A 222 -0.27 1.49 14.07
C PHE A 222 -0.31 2.99 14.24
N ASN A 223 0.39 3.49 15.26
CA ASN A 223 0.56 4.92 15.45
C ASN A 223 1.76 5.44 14.63
N VAL A 224 1.60 6.61 14.05
CA VAL A 224 2.65 7.33 13.33
C VAL A 224 2.84 8.68 14.02
N PHE A 225 4.03 8.93 14.54
CA PHE A 225 4.34 10.13 15.28
C PHE A 225 5.21 11.08 14.44
N ASN A 226 5.05 12.38 14.68
CA ASN A 226 5.97 13.38 14.16
C ASN A 226 7.27 13.31 14.98
N ASN A 227 8.24 12.53 14.51
CA ASN A 227 9.55 12.34 15.11
C ASN A 227 10.68 12.53 14.07
N GLU A 228 11.90 12.77 14.55
CA GLU A 228 13.06 13.11 13.74
C GLU A 228 13.42 11.97 12.76
N GLU A 229 13.38 10.71 13.18
CA GLU A 229 13.75 9.56 12.36
C GLU A 229 12.83 9.43 11.14
N THR A 230 11.51 9.50 11.37
CA THR A 230 10.52 9.44 10.28
C THR A 230 10.60 10.68 9.40
N PHE A 231 10.86 11.86 9.99
CA PHE A 231 11.07 13.11 9.24
C PHE A 231 12.29 13.02 8.31
N GLU A 232 13.43 12.52 8.77
CA GLU A 232 14.61 12.39 7.92
C GLU A 232 14.40 11.37 6.79
N THR A 233 13.68 10.27 7.05
CA THR A 233 13.30 9.30 6.00
C THR A 233 12.38 9.96 4.96
N TYR A 234 11.36 10.69 5.41
CA TYR A 234 10.44 11.45 4.55
C TYR A 234 11.18 12.50 3.71
N ARG A 235 12.05 13.29 4.35
CA ARG A 235 12.87 14.31 3.70
C ARG A 235 13.83 13.71 2.68
N ALA A 236 14.48 12.60 2.99
CA ALA A 236 15.40 11.90 2.09
C ALA A 236 14.67 11.40 0.83
N ASP A 237 13.48 10.84 0.96
CA ASP A 237 12.66 10.39 -0.17
C ASP A 237 12.30 11.56 -1.10
N ILE A 238 11.83 12.68 -0.56
CA ILE A 238 11.49 13.87 -1.33
C ILE A 238 12.73 14.49 -1.98
N LYS A 239 13.85 14.57 -1.23
CA LYS A 239 15.12 15.11 -1.74
C LYS A 239 15.62 14.33 -2.96
N LYS A 240 15.56 13.00 -2.87
CA LYS A 240 15.96 12.12 -3.97
C LYS A 240 15.08 12.34 -5.19
N MET A 241 13.76 12.40 -5.01
CA MET A 241 12.82 12.65 -6.10
C MET A 241 13.00 14.05 -6.70
N SER A 242 13.20 15.08 -5.86
CA SER A 242 13.41 16.47 -6.29
C SER A 242 14.65 16.62 -7.18
N LYS A 243 15.71 15.86 -6.91
CA LYS A 243 16.92 15.84 -7.74
C LYS A 243 16.61 15.41 -9.18
N TYR A 244 15.85 14.34 -9.36
CA TYR A 244 15.48 13.85 -10.70
C TYR A 244 14.49 14.77 -11.39
N TYR A 245 13.57 15.34 -10.65
CA TYR A 245 12.65 16.33 -11.19
C TYR A 245 13.36 17.59 -11.68
N ALA A 246 14.36 18.08 -10.94
CA ALA A 246 15.16 19.23 -11.34
C ALA A 246 16.06 18.96 -12.56
N ALA A 247 16.40 17.70 -12.85
CA ALA A 247 17.15 17.32 -14.04
C ALA A 247 16.35 17.50 -15.35
N GLY A 248 15.03 17.64 -15.26
CA GLY A 248 14.14 17.84 -16.39
C GLY A 248 13.63 16.55 -17.02
N PHE A 249 13.07 16.67 -18.23
CA PHE A 249 12.43 15.60 -18.97
C PHE A 249 12.65 15.76 -20.48
N ASP A 250 13.01 14.68 -21.16
CA ASP A 250 13.08 14.63 -22.60
C ASP A 250 11.84 13.92 -23.17
N PRO A 251 10.91 14.64 -23.84
CA PRO A 251 9.70 14.02 -24.41
C PRO A 251 9.99 13.00 -25.51
N LYS A 252 11.16 13.11 -26.18
CA LYS A 252 11.57 12.17 -27.24
C LYS A 252 12.20 10.90 -26.68
N ASN A 253 12.79 11.02 -25.50
CA ASN A 253 13.36 9.88 -24.78
C ASN A 253 12.98 9.96 -23.29
N PRO A 254 11.78 9.51 -22.91
CA PRO A 254 11.24 9.64 -21.54
C PRO A 254 12.11 9.03 -20.45
N THR A 255 13.01 8.11 -20.81
CA THR A 255 13.87 7.40 -19.84
C THR A 255 15.28 8.01 -19.73
N ALA A 256 15.64 9.00 -20.54
CA ALA A 256 17.01 9.55 -20.60
C ALA A 256 17.49 10.19 -19.29
N LEU A 257 16.62 10.90 -18.60
CA LEU A 257 16.94 11.67 -17.39
C LEU A 257 16.29 11.10 -16.11
N MET A 258 15.67 9.94 -16.23
CA MET A 258 14.97 9.33 -15.11
C MET A 258 15.93 8.77 -14.05
N PRO A 259 15.42 8.42 -12.84
CA PRO A 259 16.16 7.65 -11.84
C PRO A 259 16.71 6.35 -12.41
N PRO A 260 17.80 5.80 -11.82
CA PRO A 260 18.22 4.44 -12.12
C PRO A 260 17.10 3.45 -11.87
N LEU A 261 17.00 2.42 -12.71
CA LEU A 261 16.02 1.35 -12.55
C LEU A 261 16.17 0.68 -11.18
N GLU A 262 15.04 0.39 -10.57
CA GLU A 262 15.02 -0.45 -9.37
C GLU A 262 15.49 -1.88 -9.72
N PRO A 263 16.18 -2.55 -8.80
CA PRO A 263 16.61 -3.93 -9.03
C PRO A 263 15.40 -4.86 -9.16
N LEU A 264 15.48 -5.84 -10.05
CA LEU A 264 14.42 -6.84 -10.27
C LEU A 264 14.21 -7.75 -9.05
N VAL A 265 15.25 -7.96 -8.26
CA VAL A 265 15.24 -8.76 -7.04
C VAL A 265 15.87 -7.94 -5.93
N VAL A 266 15.33 -8.03 -4.73
CA VAL A 266 15.83 -7.41 -3.51
C VAL A 266 16.23 -8.48 -2.49
N PHE A 267 17.14 -8.13 -1.60
CA PHE A 267 17.50 -8.97 -0.46
C PHE A 267 16.89 -8.35 0.81
N GLU A 268 16.13 -9.16 1.54
CA GLU A 268 15.45 -8.77 2.78
C GLU A 268 16.28 -9.27 3.97
N GLU A 269 17.10 -8.39 4.58
CA GLU A 269 17.99 -8.75 5.70
C GLU A 269 17.21 -9.28 6.91
N GLY A 270 16.07 -8.69 7.27
CA GLY A 270 15.26 -9.15 8.41
C GLY A 270 14.68 -10.56 8.27
N THR A 271 14.64 -11.12 7.05
CA THR A 271 14.20 -12.50 6.78
C THR A 271 15.26 -13.34 6.08
N TRP A 272 16.44 -12.77 5.86
CA TRP A 272 17.59 -13.40 5.21
C TRP A 272 17.24 -14.11 3.91
N ARG A 273 16.47 -13.42 3.04
CA ARG A 273 16.02 -14.02 1.78
C ARG A 273 16.01 -13.04 0.62
N PHE A 274 16.11 -13.61 -0.57
CA PHE A 274 15.86 -12.87 -1.82
C PHE A 274 14.37 -12.87 -2.11
N SER A 275 13.87 -11.72 -2.56
CA SER A 275 12.47 -11.53 -2.95
C SER A 275 12.40 -10.81 -4.30
N LYS A 276 11.35 -11.08 -5.06
CA LYS A 276 11.01 -10.24 -6.21
C LYS A 276 10.71 -8.83 -5.72
N ASN A 277 11.18 -7.83 -6.46
CA ASN A 277 10.89 -6.46 -6.09
C ASN A 277 9.45 -6.11 -6.43
N TRP A 278 8.62 -5.91 -5.43
CA TRP A 278 7.21 -5.57 -5.60
C TRP A 278 7.01 -4.22 -6.29
N ASN A 279 7.91 -3.23 -6.12
CA ASN A 279 7.87 -1.96 -6.83
C ASN A 279 7.98 -2.17 -8.35
N VAL A 280 8.76 -3.17 -8.77
CA VAL A 280 8.87 -3.56 -10.19
C VAL A 280 7.64 -4.33 -10.62
N GLU A 281 7.20 -5.33 -9.85
CA GLU A 281 6.04 -6.17 -10.19
C GLU A 281 4.77 -5.36 -10.43
N TYR A 282 4.55 -4.31 -9.65
CA TYR A 282 3.37 -3.45 -9.75
C TYR A 282 3.63 -2.09 -10.39
N SER A 283 4.72 -1.96 -11.14
CA SER A 283 5.02 -0.75 -11.91
C SER A 283 3.98 -0.53 -13.01
N ASP A 284 3.45 0.69 -13.10
CA ASP A 284 2.58 1.10 -14.20
C ASP A 284 3.34 1.19 -15.54
N TYR A 285 4.67 1.09 -15.49
CA TYR A 285 5.59 1.15 -16.64
C TYR A 285 6.44 -0.11 -16.80
N LEU A 286 5.96 -1.24 -16.29
CA LEU A 286 6.69 -2.51 -16.28
C LEU A 286 7.22 -2.91 -17.67
N LYS A 287 6.42 -2.71 -18.72
CA LYS A 287 6.84 -2.98 -20.11
C LYS A 287 7.89 -1.98 -20.56
N LEU A 288 7.68 -0.69 -20.35
CA LEU A 288 8.60 0.37 -20.78
C LEU A 288 9.97 0.25 -20.11
N LEU A 289 10.00 -0.04 -18.81
CA LEU A 289 11.22 0.00 -18.00
C LEU A 289 11.96 -1.34 -17.96
N TYR A 290 11.22 -2.44 -17.96
CA TYR A 290 11.76 -3.78 -17.68
C TYR A 290 11.45 -4.82 -18.77
N GLY A 291 10.66 -4.47 -19.79
CA GLY A 291 10.35 -5.33 -20.91
C GLY A 291 9.33 -6.44 -20.63
N TYR A 292 8.62 -6.40 -19.49
CA TYR A 292 7.60 -7.39 -19.16
C TYR A 292 6.21 -6.88 -19.51
N GLU A 293 5.47 -7.67 -20.30
CA GLU A 293 4.11 -7.31 -20.73
C GLU A 293 3.11 -7.27 -19.58
N THR A 294 3.28 -8.13 -18.58
CA THR A 294 2.38 -8.24 -17.43
C THR A 294 3.14 -8.52 -16.13
N PRO A 295 2.54 -8.20 -14.97
CA PRO A 295 3.08 -8.60 -13.66
C PRO A 295 3.27 -10.12 -13.54
N GLU A 296 2.40 -10.91 -14.15
CA GLU A 296 2.50 -12.37 -14.20
C GLU A 296 3.75 -12.83 -14.94
N ALA A 297 4.05 -12.23 -16.09
CA ALA A 297 5.24 -12.55 -16.88
C ALA A 297 6.54 -12.28 -16.10
N TYR A 298 6.60 -11.12 -15.40
CA TYR A 298 7.70 -10.81 -14.48
C TYR A 298 7.79 -11.84 -13.36
N ARG A 299 6.68 -12.14 -12.70
CA ARG A 299 6.60 -13.08 -11.58
C ARG A 299 7.07 -14.47 -11.98
N MET A 300 6.60 -14.99 -13.09
CA MET A 300 7.00 -16.30 -13.61
C MET A 300 8.49 -16.35 -13.96
N GLY A 301 9.02 -15.31 -14.59
CA GLY A 301 10.43 -15.21 -14.96
C GLY A 301 11.40 -15.26 -13.77
N TRP A 302 10.99 -14.74 -12.61
CA TRP A 302 11.86 -14.61 -11.44
C TRP A 302 11.54 -15.58 -10.31
N GLN A 303 10.36 -16.14 -10.23
CA GLN A 303 9.95 -16.98 -9.10
C GLN A 303 10.87 -18.20 -8.92
N TYR A 304 11.17 -18.92 -10.01
CA TYR A 304 12.05 -20.09 -9.96
C TYR A 304 13.49 -19.72 -9.56
N LYS A 305 14.02 -18.65 -10.13
CA LYS A 305 15.37 -18.15 -9.82
C LYS A 305 15.49 -17.76 -8.36
N VAL A 306 14.58 -16.92 -7.86
CA VAL A 306 14.55 -16.47 -6.46
C VAL A 306 14.43 -17.66 -5.51
N SER A 307 13.55 -18.62 -5.79
CA SER A 307 13.43 -19.84 -4.97
C SER A 307 14.71 -20.67 -4.97
N SER A 308 15.38 -20.79 -6.11
CA SER A 308 16.67 -21.49 -6.22
C SER A 308 17.76 -20.75 -5.43
N TRP A 309 17.83 -19.42 -5.54
CA TRP A 309 18.81 -18.61 -4.80
C TRP A 309 18.60 -18.74 -3.28
N ASN A 310 17.36 -18.65 -2.80
CA ASN A 310 17.06 -18.79 -1.37
C ASN A 310 17.47 -20.17 -0.83
N ARG A 311 17.17 -21.24 -1.57
CA ARG A 311 17.57 -22.59 -1.17
C ARG A 311 19.11 -22.73 -1.08
N VAL A 312 19.84 -22.20 -2.07
CA VAL A 312 21.31 -22.29 -2.08
C VAL A 312 21.91 -21.36 -1.02
N PHE A 313 21.33 -20.17 -0.81
CA PHE A 313 21.75 -19.26 0.24
C PHE A 313 21.63 -19.90 1.64
N LYS A 314 20.47 -20.51 1.95
CA LYS A 314 20.26 -21.24 3.23
C LYS A 314 21.32 -22.32 3.43
N ARG A 315 21.66 -23.08 2.39
CA ARG A 315 22.72 -24.09 2.44
C ARG A 315 24.10 -23.48 2.70
N CYS A 316 24.44 -22.35 2.05
CA CYS A 316 25.69 -21.64 2.30
C CYS A 316 25.77 -21.16 3.75
N VAL A 317 24.68 -20.65 4.32
CA VAL A 317 24.62 -20.19 5.71
C VAL A 317 24.79 -21.37 6.68
N LYS A 318 24.15 -22.51 6.41
CA LYS A 318 24.30 -23.75 7.23
C LYS A 318 25.69 -24.39 7.10
N GLY A 319 26.47 -24.03 6.07
CA GLY A 319 27.77 -24.61 5.82
C GLY A 319 27.76 -25.97 5.11
N ASP A 320 26.66 -26.27 4.43
CA ASP A 320 26.50 -27.52 3.67
C ASP A 320 27.46 -27.60 2.49
N ASN A 321 27.78 -28.80 2.09
CA ASN A 321 28.57 -29.05 0.89
C ASN A 321 27.81 -28.59 -0.37
N MET A 322 28.50 -27.81 -1.22
CA MET A 322 27.94 -27.28 -2.45
C MET A 322 28.18 -28.24 -3.62
N THR A 323 27.07 -28.63 -4.29
CA THR A 323 27.16 -29.38 -5.56
C THR A 323 27.58 -28.44 -6.69
N PRO A 324 28.09 -28.96 -7.83
CA PRO A 324 28.40 -28.15 -9.02
C PRO A 324 27.20 -27.26 -9.45
N LYS A 325 25.97 -27.80 -9.41
CA LYS A 325 24.74 -27.08 -9.71
C LYS A 325 24.49 -25.91 -8.75
N ASN A 326 24.79 -26.06 -7.45
CA ASN A 326 24.65 -24.99 -6.48
C ASN A 326 25.69 -23.89 -6.72
N ILE A 327 26.92 -24.25 -7.12
CA ILE A 327 27.97 -23.29 -7.47
C ILE A 327 27.55 -22.44 -8.67
N ASP A 328 26.88 -23.02 -9.67
CA ASP A 328 26.37 -22.25 -10.81
C ASP A 328 25.25 -21.28 -10.42
N VAL A 329 24.38 -21.68 -9.50
CA VAL A 329 23.36 -20.80 -8.92
C VAL A 329 24.02 -19.64 -8.16
N ILE A 330 25.07 -19.88 -7.38
CA ILE A 330 25.83 -18.82 -6.67
C ILE A 330 26.44 -17.84 -7.69
N LYS A 331 27.08 -18.36 -8.76
CA LYS A 331 27.65 -17.51 -9.82
C LYS A 331 26.57 -16.63 -10.49
N GLU A 332 25.39 -17.18 -10.76
CA GLU A 332 24.27 -16.41 -11.34
C GLU A 332 23.80 -15.34 -10.37
N ALA A 333 23.53 -15.69 -9.10
CA ALA A 333 23.06 -14.76 -8.08
C ALA A 333 24.09 -13.66 -7.78
N SER A 334 25.37 -13.98 -7.77
CA SER A 334 26.48 -13.03 -7.53
C SER A 334 26.62 -11.98 -8.62
N LYS A 335 26.11 -12.21 -9.84
CA LYS A 335 26.03 -11.17 -10.88
C LYS A 335 25.05 -10.06 -10.49
N VAL A 336 23.99 -10.41 -9.78
CA VAL A 336 22.96 -9.47 -9.30
C VAL A 336 23.33 -8.94 -7.90
N PHE A 337 23.92 -9.78 -7.06
CA PHE A 337 24.36 -9.48 -5.70
C PHE A 337 25.87 -9.71 -5.55
N PRO A 338 26.74 -8.78 -5.96
CA PRO A 338 28.19 -8.94 -5.91
C PRO A 338 28.75 -9.16 -4.50
N LYS A 339 27.96 -8.88 -3.46
CA LYS A 339 28.32 -9.07 -2.04
C LYS A 339 27.77 -10.37 -1.46
N TRP A 340 27.47 -11.38 -2.27
CA TRP A 340 26.90 -12.66 -1.83
C TRP A 340 27.59 -13.25 -0.60
N ASP A 341 28.93 -13.35 -0.62
CA ASP A 341 29.71 -13.92 0.50
C ASP A 341 29.56 -13.10 1.79
N ARG A 342 29.43 -11.76 1.68
CA ARG A 342 29.18 -10.90 2.84
C ARG A 342 27.80 -11.12 3.41
N LEU A 343 26.78 -11.31 2.55
CA LEU A 343 25.41 -11.62 2.99
C LEU A 343 25.38 -12.96 3.72
N VAL A 344 26.08 -13.99 3.19
CA VAL A 344 26.21 -15.29 3.87
C VAL A 344 26.90 -15.15 5.22
N ALA A 345 28.01 -14.41 5.30
CA ALA A 345 28.73 -14.18 6.55
C ALA A 345 27.87 -13.43 7.58
N ALA A 346 27.14 -12.40 7.16
CA ALA A 346 26.25 -11.65 8.02
C ALA A 346 25.09 -12.53 8.55
N ALA A 347 24.45 -13.32 7.68
CA ALA A 347 23.39 -14.24 8.08
C ALA A 347 23.88 -15.32 9.07
N LYS A 348 25.13 -15.81 8.91
CA LYS A 348 25.76 -16.74 9.87
C LYS A 348 25.96 -16.06 11.23
N ALA A 349 26.47 -14.84 11.23
CA ALA A 349 26.72 -14.09 12.46
C ALA A 349 25.42 -13.78 13.22
N ASP A 350 24.32 -13.60 12.50
CA ASP A 350 22.98 -13.37 13.06
C ASP A 350 22.26 -14.66 13.51
N GLY A 351 22.88 -15.83 13.31
CA GLY A 351 22.26 -17.12 13.66
C GLY A 351 21.09 -17.52 12.76
N ALA A 352 21.00 -16.94 11.55
CA ALA A 352 19.94 -17.25 10.62
C ALA A 352 19.88 -18.75 10.28
N PHE A 353 18.67 -19.31 10.28
CA PHE A 353 18.40 -20.74 9.96
C PHE A 353 18.96 -21.77 10.94
N GLN A 354 19.35 -21.39 12.16
CA GLN A 354 19.84 -22.34 13.18
C GLN A 354 18.71 -23.04 13.96
N THR A 355 17.49 -22.48 13.98
CA THR A 355 16.36 -22.92 14.80
C THR A 355 15.34 -23.80 14.08
N GLU A 356 15.54 -24.18 12.81
CA GLU A 356 14.52 -24.92 12.01
C GLU A 356 14.75 -26.47 11.99
N GLU A 357 15.43 -27.05 12.93
CA GLU A 357 15.69 -28.52 12.93
C GLU A 357 14.69 -29.39 13.70
N GLU A 358 13.66 -28.80 14.34
CA GLU A 358 12.75 -29.59 15.21
C GLU A 358 11.29 -29.76 14.74
N GLU A 359 10.91 -29.35 13.53
CA GLU A 359 9.49 -29.45 13.08
C GLU A 359 9.23 -30.42 11.91
N VAL A 360 10.08 -31.37 11.62
CA VAL A 360 9.75 -32.43 10.62
C VAL A 360 10.16 -33.82 11.13
N GLU A 361 9.46 -34.31 12.15
CA GLU A 361 9.28 -35.74 12.41
C GLU A 361 8.10 -35.92 13.38
N GLU A 362 6.87 -35.86 12.83
CA GLU A 362 5.72 -36.63 13.31
C GLU A 362 4.70 -36.79 12.17
#